data_e8f93601f12aa73d8ccf26f27af4cca8
#
_entry.id   e8f93601f12aa73d8ccf26f27af4cca8
#
_cell.length_a   1.000
_cell.length_b   1.000
_cell.length_c   1.000
_cell.angle_alpha   90.00
_cell.angle_beta   90.00
_cell.angle_gamma   90.00
#
_symmetry.space_group_name_H-M   'P 1'
#
loop_
_entity.id
_entity.type
_entity.pdbx_description
1 polymer ?
#
loop_
_entity_poly.entity_id
_entity_poly.type
_entity_poly.pdbx_seq_one_letter_code
_entity_poly.pdbx_strand_id
1 'polypeptide(L)'
;IQIMKNYLERFVGNPHSFQRKIITIYLVLTIIPMLLIALIITGVYYQRILDSAYNILNENAQQHEIIVQERMENYENVMYELVADSEFINLAKMYNISDSVDELKIKKILSSGINTYDQIRAAVFLSDSGKYVSYSRWYGSQYDSIWSESKKRTEIYDEVNKNQALTFIATVNIGIEEVRDDQAILMGFPVR
;
A
#
# COMPACT_ATOMS: atom_id res chain seq x y z
N ILE A 1 25.52 30.24 33.82
CA ILE A 1 25.50 30.20 35.32
C ILE A 1 26.12 31.50 35.88
N GLN A 2 27.27 31.97 35.37
CA GLN A 2 27.95 33.19 35.84
C GLN A 2 27.11 34.46 35.63
N ILE A 3 26.40 34.56 34.50
CA ILE A 3 25.52 35.70 34.13
C ILE A 3 24.34 35.81 35.09
N MET A 4 23.74 34.69 35.45
CA MET A 4 22.59 34.64 36.36
C MET A 4 23.01 34.97 37.80
N LYS A 5 24.22 34.60 38.20
CA LYS A 5 24.80 34.96 39.50
C LYS A 5 25.01 36.49 39.63
N ASN A 6 25.56 37.14 38.61
CA ASN A 6 25.74 38.57 38.56
C ASN A 6 24.43 39.40 38.59
N TYR A 7 23.35 38.86 37.94
CA TYR A 7 22.04 39.48 38.02
C TYR A 7 21.39 39.32 39.38
N LEU A 8 21.54 38.14 40.04
CA LEU A 8 21.07 37.90 41.40
C LEU A 8 21.83 38.79 42.42
N GLU A 9 23.13 38.95 42.30
CA GLU A 9 23.93 39.84 43.16
C GLU A 9 23.57 41.33 42.98
N ARG A 10 23.25 41.77 41.79
CA ARG A 10 22.75 43.14 41.53
C ARG A 10 21.34 43.38 42.09
N PHE A 11 20.48 42.36 42.10
CA PHE A 11 19.12 42.46 42.66
C PHE A 11 19.09 42.39 44.18
N VAL A 12 20.01 41.63 44.78
CA VAL A 12 20.09 41.41 46.23
C VAL A 12 21.00 42.45 46.93
N GLY A 13 21.84 43.13 46.16
CA GLY A 13 22.96 43.95 46.70
C GLY A 13 22.60 45.32 47.29
N ASN A 14 21.31 45.69 47.39
CA ASN A 14 20.96 46.98 48.03
C ASN A 14 20.16 46.73 49.32
N PRO A 15 20.78 46.93 50.54
CA PRO A 15 20.21 46.50 51.82
C PRO A 15 19.01 47.29 52.32
N HIS A 16 18.52 48.28 51.59
CA HIS A 16 17.59 49.27 52.13
C HIS A 16 16.09 49.04 51.81
N SER A 17 15.68 47.90 51.31
CA SER A 17 14.24 47.63 51.16
C SER A 17 13.89 46.21 51.61
N PHE A 18 13.46 46.08 52.84
CA PHE A 18 12.83 44.89 53.39
C PHE A 18 11.70 44.37 52.47
N GLN A 19 10.97 45.30 51.85
CA GLN A 19 9.93 44.95 50.87
C GLN A 19 10.49 44.21 49.65
N ARG A 20 11.66 44.59 49.12
CA ARG A 20 12.27 43.90 47.97
C ARG A 20 12.67 42.47 48.29
N LYS A 21 13.21 42.25 49.49
CA LYS A 21 13.56 40.87 49.95
C LYS A 21 12.34 39.98 50.05
N ILE A 22 11.25 40.48 50.61
CA ILE A 22 9.97 39.72 50.71
C ILE A 22 9.42 39.40 49.34
N ILE A 23 9.39 40.39 48.41
CA ILE A 23 8.89 40.16 47.03
C ILE A 23 9.76 39.13 46.32
N THR A 24 11.07 39.21 46.43
CA THR A 24 11.97 38.24 45.76
C THR A 24 11.78 36.82 46.32
N ILE A 25 11.66 36.67 47.62
CA ILE A 25 11.42 35.35 48.25
C ILE A 25 10.06 34.81 47.82
N TYR A 26 9.02 35.62 47.82
CA TYR A 26 7.70 35.23 47.39
C TYR A 26 7.68 34.82 45.91
N LEU A 27 8.35 35.59 45.05
CA LEU A 27 8.43 35.34 43.61
C LEU A 27 9.20 34.04 43.32
N VAL A 28 10.30 33.78 44.05
CA VAL A 28 11.05 32.53 43.93
C VAL A 28 10.22 31.34 44.44
N LEU A 29 9.54 31.50 45.56
CA LEU A 29 8.75 30.45 46.17
C LEU A 29 7.51 30.06 45.37
N THR A 30 6.95 30.98 44.58
CA THR A 30 5.77 30.73 43.73
C THR A 30 6.12 30.30 42.32
N ILE A 31 7.13 30.96 41.69
CA ILE A 31 7.44 30.69 40.28
C ILE A 31 8.17 29.36 40.10
N ILE A 32 9.12 29.02 40.99
CA ILE A 32 9.89 27.77 40.85
C ILE A 32 8.99 26.53 40.91
N PRO A 33 8.10 26.34 41.91
CA PRO A 33 7.19 25.22 41.92
C PRO A 33 6.26 25.19 40.70
N MET A 34 5.78 26.35 40.26
CA MET A 34 4.87 26.45 39.08
C MET A 34 5.57 26.00 37.80
N LEU A 35 6.84 26.39 37.62
CA LEU A 35 7.66 25.93 36.48
C LEU A 35 7.96 24.44 36.54
N LEU A 36 8.23 23.89 37.71
CA LEU A 36 8.45 22.45 37.88
C LEU A 36 7.21 21.64 37.54
N ILE A 37 6.05 22.08 38.00
CA ILE A 37 4.77 21.44 37.69
C ILE A 37 4.49 21.52 36.18
N ALA A 38 4.71 22.67 35.55
CA ALA A 38 4.53 22.84 34.11
C ALA A 38 5.45 21.90 33.31
N LEU A 39 6.70 21.75 33.70
CA LEU A 39 7.66 20.82 33.05
C LEU A 39 7.22 19.35 33.19
N ILE A 40 6.77 18.95 34.37
CA ILE A 40 6.30 17.58 34.63
C ILE A 40 5.05 17.31 33.76
N ILE A 41 4.08 18.21 33.78
CA ILE A 41 2.85 18.08 32.98
C ILE A 41 3.20 17.98 31.51
N THR A 42 4.05 18.88 30.99
CA THR A 42 4.47 18.87 29.59
C THR A 42 5.16 17.56 29.22
N GLY A 43 6.04 17.04 30.06
CA GLY A 43 6.72 15.76 29.85
C GLY A 43 5.75 14.58 29.77
N VAL A 44 4.80 14.51 30.70
CA VAL A 44 3.79 13.44 30.73
C VAL A 44 2.85 13.54 29.51
N TYR A 45 2.44 14.75 29.15
CA TYR A 45 1.59 14.94 27.96
C TYR A 45 2.32 14.54 26.68
N TYR A 46 3.58 14.92 26.54
CA TYR A 46 4.38 14.58 25.37
C TYR A 46 4.52 13.06 25.19
N GLN A 47 4.82 12.33 26.28
CA GLN A 47 4.88 10.87 26.25
C GLN A 47 3.53 10.26 25.85
N ARG A 48 2.42 10.71 26.44
CA ARG A 48 1.08 10.19 26.10
C ARG A 48 0.70 10.44 24.65
N ILE A 49 1.07 11.60 24.08
CA ILE A 49 0.81 11.91 22.67
C ILE A 49 1.61 10.96 21.78
N LEU A 50 2.88 10.71 22.09
CA LEU A 50 3.70 9.77 21.34
C LEU A 50 3.13 8.35 21.39
N ASP A 51 2.82 7.85 22.59
CA ASP A 51 2.26 6.51 22.76
C ASP A 51 0.93 6.37 22.03
N SER A 52 0.08 7.38 22.09
CA SER A 52 -1.20 7.40 21.35
C SER A 52 -0.98 7.41 19.84
N ALA A 53 -0.02 8.19 19.35
CA ALA A 53 0.31 8.24 17.92
C ALA A 53 0.86 6.89 17.42
N TYR A 54 1.73 6.25 18.19
CA TYR A 54 2.24 4.90 17.86
C TYR A 54 1.14 3.86 17.85
N ASN A 55 0.22 3.87 18.82
CA ASN A 55 -0.90 2.95 18.85
C ASN A 55 -1.82 3.13 17.65
N ILE A 56 -2.17 4.37 17.31
CA ILE A 56 -3.00 4.67 16.12
C ILE A 56 -2.31 4.21 14.83
N LEU A 57 -1.00 4.45 14.69
CA LEU A 57 -0.24 3.99 13.52
C LEU A 57 -0.21 2.46 13.42
N ASN A 58 -0.01 1.79 14.55
CA ASN A 58 0.01 0.33 14.58
C ASN A 58 -1.37 -0.28 14.28
N GLU A 59 -2.44 0.27 14.85
CA GLU A 59 -3.81 -0.15 14.53
C GLU A 59 -4.15 0.07 13.07
N ASN A 60 -3.79 1.23 12.50
CA ASN A 60 -3.97 1.50 11.08
C ASN A 60 -3.19 0.53 10.19
N ALA A 61 -1.93 0.23 10.56
CA ALA A 61 -1.12 -0.74 9.82
C ALA A 61 -1.75 -2.13 9.83
N GLN A 62 -2.22 -2.60 10.99
CA GLN A 62 -2.92 -3.89 11.10
C GLN A 62 -4.22 -3.92 10.30
N GLN A 63 -5.00 -2.84 10.31
CA GLN A 63 -6.23 -2.75 9.49
C GLN A 63 -5.89 -2.80 7.99
N HIS A 64 -4.84 -2.11 7.56
CA HIS A 64 -4.38 -2.18 6.17
C HIS A 64 -3.91 -3.57 5.78
N GLU A 65 -3.19 -4.27 6.66
CA GLU A 65 -2.77 -5.66 6.44
C GLU A 65 -3.97 -6.57 6.20
N ILE A 66 -4.99 -6.50 7.07
CA ILE A 66 -6.23 -7.28 6.94
C ILE A 66 -6.93 -6.99 5.60
N ILE A 67 -7.07 -5.71 5.24
CA ILE A 67 -7.70 -5.31 3.97
C ILE A 67 -6.92 -5.83 2.77
N VAL A 68 -5.60 -5.78 2.81
CA VAL A 68 -4.75 -6.32 1.73
C VAL A 68 -4.91 -7.82 1.63
N GLN A 69 -4.87 -8.54 2.76
CA GLN A 69 -5.05 -9.98 2.79
C GLN A 69 -6.41 -10.40 2.24
N GLU A 70 -7.49 -9.77 2.68
CA GLU A 70 -8.84 -10.04 2.19
C GLU A 70 -8.96 -9.80 0.67
N ARG A 71 -8.34 -8.74 0.17
CA ARG A 71 -8.32 -8.49 -1.27
C ARG A 71 -7.53 -9.54 -2.04
N MET A 72 -6.40 -9.98 -1.50
CA MET A 72 -5.59 -11.02 -2.12
C MET A 72 -6.35 -12.35 -2.18
N GLU A 73 -7.02 -12.75 -1.09
CA GLU A 73 -7.87 -13.94 -1.04
C GLU A 73 -9.03 -13.85 -2.05
N ASN A 74 -9.65 -12.69 -2.20
CA ASN A 74 -10.70 -12.47 -3.19
C ASN A 74 -10.18 -12.65 -4.62
N TYR A 75 -9.01 -12.10 -4.94
CA TYR A 75 -8.41 -12.29 -6.28
C TYR A 75 -8.01 -13.74 -6.54
N GLU A 76 -7.50 -14.43 -5.53
CA GLU A 76 -7.18 -15.83 -5.59
C GLU A 76 -8.43 -16.69 -5.92
N ASN A 77 -9.54 -16.42 -5.24
CA ASN A 77 -10.82 -17.09 -5.49
C ASN A 77 -11.31 -16.87 -6.93
N VAL A 78 -11.20 -15.64 -7.48
CA VAL A 78 -11.55 -15.37 -8.88
C VAL A 78 -10.72 -16.21 -9.84
N MET A 79 -9.42 -16.32 -9.59
CA MET A 79 -8.54 -17.15 -10.42
C MET A 79 -8.91 -18.62 -10.34
N TYR A 80 -9.24 -19.11 -9.16
CA TYR A 80 -9.70 -20.49 -8.97
C TYR A 80 -11.03 -20.76 -9.65
N GLU A 81 -11.98 -19.83 -9.60
CA GLU A 81 -13.25 -19.94 -10.32
C GLU A 81 -13.05 -20.02 -11.85
N LEU A 82 -12.19 -19.16 -12.40
CA LEU A 82 -11.86 -19.19 -13.83
C LEU A 82 -11.20 -20.51 -14.24
N VAL A 83 -10.26 -21.01 -13.43
CA VAL A 83 -9.54 -22.26 -13.73
C VAL A 83 -10.39 -23.50 -13.45
N ALA A 84 -11.41 -23.41 -12.58
CA ALA A 84 -12.36 -24.51 -12.35
C ALA A 84 -13.44 -24.60 -13.44
N ASP A 85 -13.59 -23.58 -14.28
CA ASP A 85 -14.53 -23.62 -15.40
C ASP A 85 -14.08 -24.63 -16.45
N SER A 86 -14.87 -25.70 -16.62
CA SER A 86 -14.55 -26.78 -17.55
C SER A 86 -14.56 -26.32 -19.02
N GLU A 87 -15.40 -25.33 -19.36
CA GLU A 87 -15.42 -24.73 -20.70
C GLU A 87 -14.11 -23.97 -20.95
N PHE A 88 -13.65 -23.20 -19.98
CA PHE A 88 -12.39 -22.48 -20.05
C PHE A 88 -11.19 -23.40 -20.21
N ILE A 89 -11.11 -24.48 -19.41
CA ILE A 89 -10.03 -25.46 -19.50
C ILE A 89 -9.99 -26.13 -20.90
N ASN A 90 -11.15 -26.53 -21.39
CA ASN A 90 -11.23 -27.18 -22.71
C ASN A 90 -10.81 -26.22 -23.83
N LEU A 91 -11.26 -24.96 -23.77
CA LEU A 91 -10.85 -23.92 -24.74
C LEU A 91 -9.36 -23.62 -24.63
N ALA A 92 -8.81 -23.53 -23.41
CA ALA A 92 -7.40 -23.28 -23.19
C ALA A 92 -6.52 -24.39 -23.79
N LYS A 93 -6.92 -25.66 -23.64
CA LYS A 93 -6.23 -26.82 -24.25
C LYS A 93 -6.32 -26.85 -25.77
N MET A 94 -7.44 -26.41 -26.34
CA MET A 94 -7.68 -26.39 -27.79
C MET A 94 -7.13 -25.14 -28.48
N TYR A 95 -6.77 -24.09 -27.75
CA TYR A 95 -6.39 -22.77 -28.29
C TYR A 95 -5.15 -22.77 -29.19
N ASN A 96 -4.44 -23.89 -29.28
CA ASN A 96 -3.38 -24.06 -30.27
C ASN A 96 -3.91 -24.14 -31.72
N ILE A 97 -5.20 -24.32 -31.88
CA ILE A 97 -5.86 -24.39 -33.18
C ILE A 97 -6.49 -23.00 -33.44
N SER A 98 -6.02 -22.32 -34.44
CA SER A 98 -6.28 -20.96 -34.93
C SER A 98 -7.72 -20.61 -35.23
N ASP A 99 -8.64 -20.70 -34.29
CA ASP A 99 -10.04 -20.35 -34.56
C ASP A 99 -10.45 -19.04 -33.83
N SER A 100 -10.89 -18.06 -34.60
CA SER A 100 -11.39 -16.78 -34.08
C SER A 100 -12.62 -16.92 -33.17
N VAL A 101 -13.33 -18.04 -33.28
CA VAL A 101 -14.49 -18.34 -32.42
C VAL A 101 -14.06 -18.67 -31.01
N ASP A 102 -12.95 -19.42 -30.83
CA ASP A 102 -12.41 -19.79 -29.52
C ASP A 102 -11.82 -18.57 -28.81
N GLU A 103 -11.19 -17.67 -29.54
CA GLU A 103 -10.72 -16.38 -29.01
C GLU A 103 -11.87 -15.57 -28.41
N LEU A 104 -13.00 -15.46 -29.14
CA LEU A 104 -14.18 -14.74 -28.66
C LEU A 104 -14.79 -15.39 -27.42
N LYS A 105 -14.80 -16.73 -27.33
CA LYS A 105 -15.29 -17.46 -26.15
C LYS A 105 -14.39 -17.22 -24.95
N ILE A 106 -13.07 -17.35 -25.10
CA ILE A 106 -12.11 -17.05 -24.04
C ILE A 106 -12.28 -15.61 -23.56
N LYS A 107 -12.36 -14.65 -24.47
CA LYS A 107 -12.59 -13.24 -24.16
C LYS A 107 -13.88 -13.03 -23.37
N LYS A 108 -14.95 -13.74 -23.72
CA LYS A 108 -16.23 -13.69 -23.00
C LYS A 108 -16.11 -14.23 -21.58
N ILE A 109 -15.41 -15.35 -21.37
CA ILE A 109 -15.19 -15.93 -20.04
C ILE A 109 -14.35 -14.98 -19.18
N LEU A 110 -13.23 -14.46 -19.72
CA LEU A 110 -12.40 -13.45 -19.03
C LEU A 110 -13.22 -12.22 -18.66
N SER A 111 -14.05 -11.72 -19.58
CA SER A 111 -14.90 -10.55 -19.32
C SER A 111 -15.93 -10.82 -18.21
N SER A 112 -16.52 -12.00 -18.20
CA SER A 112 -17.50 -12.40 -17.17
C SER A 112 -16.85 -12.44 -15.79
N GLY A 113 -15.69 -13.06 -15.66
CA GLY A 113 -14.93 -13.12 -14.41
C GLY A 113 -14.55 -11.73 -13.89
N ILE A 114 -14.01 -10.87 -14.74
CA ILE A 114 -13.59 -9.51 -14.33
C ILE A 114 -14.79 -8.62 -13.98
N ASN A 115 -15.90 -8.73 -14.74
CA ASN A 115 -17.04 -7.84 -14.52
C ASN A 115 -17.73 -8.08 -13.17
N THR A 116 -17.49 -9.19 -12.55
CA THR A 116 -17.99 -9.50 -11.20
C THR A 116 -17.23 -8.73 -10.12
N TYR A 117 -15.97 -8.33 -10.37
CA TYR A 117 -15.08 -7.71 -9.39
C TYR A 117 -14.54 -6.37 -9.89
N ASP A 118 -15.02 -5.27 -9.31
CA ASP A 118 -14.68 -3.91 -9.75
C ASP A 118 -13.19 -3.55 -9.65
N GLN A 119 -12.44 -4.29 -8.86
CA GLN A 119 -11.04 -4.02 -8.56
C GLN A 119 -10.08 -4.67 -9.57
N ILE A 120 -10.56 -5.65 -10.36
CA ILE A 120 -9.75 -6.29 -11.39
C ILE A 120 -9.85 -5.46 -12.67
N ARG A 121 -8.72 -4.95 -13.13
CA ARG A 121 -8.67 -4.07 -14.30
C ARG A 121 -8.65 -4.83 -15.62
N ALA A 122 -7.96 -5.95 -15.63
CA ALA A 122 -7.78 -6.75 -16.83
C ALA A 122 -7.49 -8.21 -16.52
N ALA A 123 -7.79 -9.12 -17.45
CA ALA A 123 -7.31 -10.49 -17.46
C ALA A 123 -6.70 -10.82 -18.81
N VAL A 124 -5.70 -11.68 -18.78
CA VAL A 124 -5.01 -12.14 -19.97
C VAL A 124 -4.86 -13.66 -19.89
N PHE A 125 -5.27 -14.33 -20.94
CA PHE A 125 -4.93 -15.72 -21.18
C PHE A 125 -3.69 -15.75 -22.08
N LEU A 126 -2.68 -16.49 -21.66
CA LEU A 126 -1.42 -16.62 -22.38
C LEU A 126 -1.14 -18.10 -22.64
N SER A 127 -1.01 -18.48 -23.91
CA SER A 127 -0.73 -19.85 -24.31
C SER A 127 0.78 -20.10 -24.41
N ASP A 128 1.16 -21.39 -24.36
CA ASP A 128 2.53 -21.88 -24.57
C ASP A 128 3.10 -21.51 -25.95
N SER A 129 2.22 -21.39 -26.97
CA SER A 129 2.60 -20.93 -28.30
C SER A 129 2.91 -19.42 -28.40
N GLY A 130 2.82 -18.69 -27.27
CA GLY A 130 3.02 -17.24 -27.22
C GLY A 130 1.82 -16.43 -27.72
N LYS A 131 0.71 -17.06 -28.04
CA LYS A 131 -0.55 -16.38 -28.35
C LYS A 131 -1.21 -15.92 -27.06
N TYR A 132 -1.97 -14.81 -27.13
CA TYR A 132 -2.66 -14.28 -25.97
C TYR A 132 -4.05 -13.79 -26.33
N VAL A 133 -4.95 -13.82 -25.34
CA VAL A 133 -6.26 -13.19 -25.38
C VAL A 133 -6.36 -12.28 -24.19
N SER A 134 -6.62 -11.01 -24.39
CA SER A 134 -6.75 -10.02 -23.33
C SER A 134 -8.16 -9.46 -23.26
N TYR A 135 -8.59 -9.15 -22.04
CA TYR A 135 -9.76 -8.36 -21.78
C TYR A 135 -9.44 -7.29 -20.73
N SER A 136 -9.73 -6.03 -21.06
CA SER A 136 -9.58 -4.90 -20.15
C SER A 136 -10.88 -4.12 -20.05
N ARG A 137 -11.26 -3.78 -18.83
CA ARG A 137 -12.44 -2.96 -18.55
C ARG A 137 -12.20 -1.47 -18.87
N TRP A 138 -10.97 -1.00 -18.71
CA TRP A 138 -10.68 0.44 -18.65
C TRP A 138 -9.90 0.98 -19.84
N TYR A 139 -9.13 0.16 -20.55
CA TYR A 139 -8.12 0.63 -21.50
C TYR A 139 -8.33 0.20 -22.96
N GLY A 140 -9.41 -0.52 -23.27
CA GLY A 140 -9.69 -0.95 -24.63
C GLY A 140 -8.47 -1.56 -25.35
N SER A 141 -8.25 -1.13 -26.58
CA SER A 141 -7.14 -1.63 -27.41
C SER A 141 -5.73 -1.19 -26.96
N GLN A 142 -5.60 -0.17 -26.13
CA GLN A 142 -4.29 0.30 -25.65
C GLN A 142 -3.65 -0.71 -24.68
N TYR A 143 -4.45 -1.46 -23.93
CA TYR A 143 -3.93 -2.52 -23.05
C TYR A 143 -3.28 -3.65 -23.84
N ASP A 144 -3.69 -3.89 -25.06
CA ASP A 144 -3.11 -4.92 -25.93
C ASP A 144 -1.66 -4.62 -26.32
N SER A 145 -1.23 -3.35 -26.28
CA SER A 145 0.13 -2.96 -26.62
C SER A 145 1.18 -3.58 -25.69
N ILE A 146 0.88 -3.76 -24.40
CA ILE A 146 1.78 -4.38 -23.41
C ILE A 146 2.05 -5.84 -23.77
N TRP A 147 0.98 -6.53 -24.15
CA TRP A 147 1.02 -7.94 -24.48
C TRP A 147 1.52 -8.18 -25.91
N SER A 148 1.64 -7.12 -26.70
CA SER A 148 2.25 -7.21 -28.04
C SER A 148 3.76 -7.47 -27.97
N GLU A 149 4.46 -7.07 -26.90
CA GLU A 149 5.88 -7.35 -26.73
C GLU A 149 6.13 -8.82 -26.40
N SER A 150 6.63 -9.58 -27.39
CA SER A 150 6.88 -11.03 -27.23
C SER A 150 7.83 -11.36 -26.08
N LYS A 151 8.84 -10.54 -25.83
CA LYS A 151 9.83 -10.76 -24.77
C LYS A 151 9.18 -10.70 -23.38
N LYS A 152 8.37 -9.69 -23.10
CA LYS A 152 7.67 -9.56 -21.81
C LYS A 152 6.68 -10.71 -21.58
N ARG A 153 5.97 -11.13 -22.63
CA ARG A 153 5.06 -12.29 -22.53
C ARG A 153 5.82 -13.55 -22.15
N THR A 154 6.96 -13.82 -22.77
CA THR A 154 7.76 -15.01 -22.45
C THR A 154 8.28 -14.96 -21.03
N GLU A 155 8.78 -13.81 -20.57
CA GLU A 155 9.27 -13.62 -19.20
C GLU A 155 8.17 -13.90 -18.17
N ILE A 156 6.96 -13.36 -18.38
CA ILE A 156 5.81 -13.57 -17.49
C ILE A 156 5.37 -15.04 -17.53
N TYR A 157 5.28 -15.64 -18.70
CA TYR A 157 4.90 -17.03 -18.87
C TYR A 157 5.87 -17.99 -18.15
N ASP A 158 7.15 -17.78 -18.31
CA ASP A 158 8.20 -18.58 -17.67
C ASP A 158 8.16 -18.42 -16.15
N GLU A 159 7.94 -17.22 -15.64
CA GLU A 159 7.83 -16.93 -14.21
C GLU A 159 6.64 -17.68 -13.59
N VAL A 160 5.46 -17.59 -14.21
CA VAL A 160 4.24 -18.26 -13.74
C VAL A 160 4.39 -19.78 -13.80
N ASN A 161 4.93 -20.33 -14.89
CA ASN A 161 5.06 -21.77 -15.04
C ASN A 161 6.14 -22.37 -14.13
N LYS A 162 7.20 -21.62 -13.84
CA LYS A 162 8.26 -22.06 -12.92
C LYS A 162 7.73 -22.38 -11.52
N ASN A 163 6.82 -21.57 -11.03
CA ASN A 163 6.30 -21.68 -9.68
C ASN A 163 5.17 -22.73 -9.56
N GLN A 164 4.54 -23.13 -10.66
CA GLN A 164 3.46 -24.12 -10.73
C GLN A 164 2.27 -23.86 -9.78
N ALA A 165 2.17 -22.65 -9.26
CA ALA A 165 1.17 -22.18 -8.32
C ALA A 165 0.82 -20.72 -8.65
N LEU A 166 -0.13 -20.18 -7.91
CA LEU A 166 -0.43 -18.75 -7.97
C LEU A 166 0.84 -17.93 -7.73
N THR A 167 1.17 -17.10 -8.68
CA THR A 167 2.39 -16.29 -8.66
C THR A 167 2.01 -14.82 -8.69
N PHE A 168 2.59 -14.04 -7.80
CA PHE A 168 2.46 -12.58 -7.80
C PHE A 168 3.71 -11.97 -8.39
N ILE A 169 3.53 -11.22 -9.47
CA ILE A 169 4.61 -10.46 -10.11
C ILE A 169 4.44 -9.00 -9.68
N ALA A 170 5.40 -8.50 -8.92
CA ALA A 170 5.36 -7.14 -8.41
C ALA A 170 5.50 -6.12 -9.56
N THR A 171 4.63 -5.13 -9.52
CA THR A 171 4.66 -3.88 -10.29
C THR A 171 5.13 -4.01 -11.75
N VAL A 172 4.23 -4.43 -12.60
CA VAL A 172 4.42 -4.27 -14.04
C VAL A 172 4.07 -2.83 -14.39
N ASN A 173 5.04 -2.07 -14.90
CA ASN A 173 4.76 -0.76 -15.48
C ASN A 173 3.94 -1.00 -16.75
N ILE A 174 2.65 -0.67 -16.68
CA ILE A 174 1.68 -0.96 -17.75
C ILE A 174 1.93 -0.04 -18.98
N GLY A 175 2.89 0.88 -18.91
CA GLY A 175 3.40 1.63 -20.07
C GLY A 175 2.39 2.54 -20.75
N ILE A 176 1.32 2.91 -20.07
CA ILE A 176 0.37 3.89 -20.59
C ILE A 176 0.97 5.27 -20.28
N GLU A 177 1.50 5.94 -21.30
CA GLU A 177 2.21 7.22 -21.17
C GLU A 177 1.38 8.34 -20.55
N GLU A 178 0.05 8.24 -20.54
CA GLU A 178 -0.85 9.26 -20.01
C GLU A 178 -1.15 9.11 -18.51
N VAL A 179 -0.88 7.96 -17.90
CA VAL A 179 -1.12 7.73 -16.46
C VAL A 179 0.19 7.35 -15.79
N ARG A 180 0.90 8.35 -15.35
CA ARG A 180 2.28 8.29 -14.81
C ARG A 180 2.51 7.37 -13.60
N ASP A 181 1.47 6.83 -12.95
CA ASP A 181 1.57 6.09 -11.71
C ASP A 181 0.78 4.77 -11.65
N ASP A 182 0.35 4.21 -12.79
CA ASP A 182 -0.38 2.94 -12.78
C ASP A 182 0.57 1.73 -12.62
N GLN A 183 1.00 1.52 -11.40
CA GLN A 183 1.62 0.27 -10.99
C GLN A 183 0.49 -0.75 -10.76
N ALA A 184 0.51 -1.84 -11.51
CA ALA A 184 -0.41 -2.95 -11.32
C ALA A 184 0.32 -4.17 -10.77
N ILE A 185 -0.33 -4.90 -9.87
CA ILE A 185 0.13 -6.22 -9.45
C ILE A 185 -0.45 -7.22 -10.45
N LEU A 186 0.43 -8.01 -11.07
CA LEU A 186 0.04 -9.10 -11.94
C LEU A 186 -0.05 -10.39 -11.11
N MET A 187 -1.19 -11.08 -11.23
CA MET A 187 -1.38 -12.41 -10.70
C MET A 187 -1.41 -13.40 -11.85
N GLY A 188 -0.62 -14.44 -11.78
CA GLY A 188 -0.57 -15.50 -12.78
C GLY A 188 -0.85 -16.86 -12.18
N PHE A 189 -1.62 -17.70 -12.90
CA PHE A 189 -1.91 -19.08 -12.53
C PHE A 189 -1.74 -20.01 -13.74
N PRO A 190 -0.99 -21.10 -13.62
CA PRO A 190 -0.84 -22.06 -14.71
C PRO A 190 -2.11 -22.90 -14.89
N VAL A 191 -2.70 -22.88 -16.08
CA VAL A 191 -3.83 -23.72 -16.45
C VAL A 191 -3.31 -25.04 -17.02
N ARG A 192 -3.69 -26.18 -16.44
CA ARG A 192 -3.24 -27.51 -16.84
C ARG A 192 -4.36 -28.39 -17.39
#